data_008d557e3e882c689e4b657714a9a9ac
#
_entry.id   008d557e3e882c689e4b657714a9a9ac
#
_cell.length_a   1.000
_cell.length_b   1.000
_cell.length_c   1.000
_cell.angle_alpha   90.00
_cell.angle_beta   90.00
_cell.angle_gamma   90.00
#
_symmetry.space_group_name_H-M   'P 1'
#
loop_
_entity.id
_entity.type
_entity.pdbx_description
1 polymer ?
#
loop_
_entity_poly.entity_id
_entity_poly.type
_entity_poly.pdbx_seq_one_letter_code
_entity_poly.pdbx_strand_id
1 'polypeptide(L)'
;MSINAIYPRDLVGYGRNPPHAKWPGKALIAVQFVLNYEEGGENCVLHGDSHSERFLSEIVGAEAFPDRHMSMESIYEYGSRAGVGVFSRSSKHVACR
;
A
#
# COMPACT_ATOMS: atom_id res chain seq x y z
N MET A 1 -19.02 -29.20 25.89
CA MET A 1 -19.89 -28.30 25.10
C MET A 1 -19.14 -27.99 23.80
N SER A 2 -19.56 -28.57 22.69
CA SER A 2 -18.99 -28.28 21.39
C SER A 2 -19.61 -26.99 20.89
N ILE A 3 -18.83 -25.90 20.90
CA ILE A 3 -19.23 -24.65 20.25
C ILE A 3 -19.02 -24.90 18.77
N ASN A 4 -20.05 -25.27 18.04
CA ASN A 4 -20.07 -25.16 16.59
C ASN A 4 -20.06 -23.65 16.26
N ALA A 5 -18.90 -23.04 16.36
CA ALA A 5 -18.70 -21.71 15.84
C ALA A 5 -18.88 -21.80 14.33
N ILE A 6 -19.99 -21.30 13.83
CA ILE A 6 -20.21 -21.17 12.39
C ILE A 6 -19.18 -20.16 11.90
N TYR A 7 -18.16 -20.67 11.24
CA TYR A 7 -17.16 -19.77 10.64
C TYR A 7 -17.83 -19.03 9.47
N PRO A 8 -17.81 -17.68 9.48
CA PRO A 8 -18.63 -16.88 8.55
C PRO A 8 -18.10 -16.84 7.12
N ARG A 9 -17.02 -17.53 6.82
CA ARG A 9 -16.40 -17.58 5.49
C ARG A 9 -16.30 -19.01 5.00
N ASP A 10 -16.58 -19.22 3.72
CA ASP A 10 -16.27 -20.48 3.04
C ASP A 10 -14.76 -20.53 2.76
N LEU A 11 -14.06 -21.46 3.39
CA LEU A 11 -12.64 -21.71 3.20
C LEU A 11 -12.38 -23.05 2.49
N VAL A 12 -13.39 -23.66 1.92
CA VAL A 12 -13.22 -24.90 1.13
C VAL A 12 -12.47 -24.56 -0.15
N GLY A 13 -11.36 -25.23 -0.36
CA GLY A 13 -10.54 -25.02 -1.55
C GLY A 13 -11.25 -25.53 -2.82
N TYR A 14 -11.00 -24.88 -3.93
CA TYR A 14 -11.57 -25.27 -5.23
C TYR A 14 -10.87 -26.47 -5.88
N GLY A 15 -9.79 -26.98 -5.30
CA GLY A 15 -9.00 -28.05 -5.86
C GLY A 15 -8.40 -27.68 -7.20
N ARG A 16 -8.56 -28.59 -8.18
CA ARG A 16 -8.04 -28.38 -9.56
C ARG A 16 -8.93 -27.54 -10.45
N ASN A 17 -10.14 -27.21 -9.99
CA ASN A 17 -11.16 -26.53 -10.80
C ASN A 17 -11.55 -25.19 -10.17
N PRO A 18 -10.69 -24.19 -10.15
CA PRO A 18 -11.04 -22.87 -9.66
C PRO A 18 -12.15 -22.24 -10.51
N PRO A 19 -13.04 -21.45 -9.93
CA PRO A 19 -14.08 -20.78 -10.69
C PRO A 19 -13.48 -19.83 -11.71
N HIS A 20 -14.07 -19.81 -12.90
CA HIS A 20 -13.66 -18.89 -13.96
C HIS A 20 -14.21 -17.48 -13.66
N ALA A 21 -13.34 -16.47 -13.63
CA ALA A 21 -13.72 -15.10 -13.29
C ALA A 21 -14.61 -14.42 -14.36
N LYS A 22 -14.64 -14.94 -15.59
CA LYS A 22 -15.45 -14.43 -16.72
C LYS A 22 -15.25 -12.94 -16.95
N TRP A 23 -13.99 -12.54 -17.03
CA TRP A 23 -13.63 -11.16 -17.29
C TRP A 23 -14.25 -10.62 -18.60
N PRO A 24 -14.61 -9.33 -18.67
CA PRO A 24 -15.10 -8.70 -19.89
C PRO A 24 -14.16 -8.92 -21.08
N GLY A 25 -14.74 -9.02 -22.29
CA GLY A 25 -13.96 -9.22 -23.52
C GLY A 25 -13.24 -10.56 -23.62
N LYS A 26 -13.62 -11.56 -22.82
CA LYS A 26 -12.95 -12.87 -22.73
C LYS A 26 -11.49 -12.77 -22.29
N ALA A 27 -11.15 -11.73 -21.56
CA ALA A 27 -9.81 -11.56 -21.01
C ALA A 27 -9.45 -12.70 -20.05
N LEU A 28 -8.21 -13.15 -20.11
CA LEU A 28 -7.67 -14.20 -19.24
C LEU A 28 -7.15 -13.64 -17.93
N ILE A 29 -6.77 -12.36 -17.92
CA ILE A 29 -6.16 -11.68 -16.78
C ILE A 29 -6.79 -10.29 -16.65
N ALA A 30 -7.05 -9.87 -15.44
CA ALA A 30 -7.32 -8.47 -15.10
C ALA A 30 -6.11 -7.90 -14.35
N VAL A 31 -5.59 -6.77 -14.82
CA VAL A 31 -4.48 -6.07 -14.21
C VAL A 31 -4.95 -4.74 -13.67
N GLN A 32 -4.72 -4.50 -12.40
CA GLN A 32 -5.02 -3.22 -11.75
C GLN A 32 -3.72 -2.64 -11.19
N PHE A 33 -3.41 -1.41 -11.56
CA PHE A 33 -2.33 -0.66 -10.95
C PHE A 33 -2.90 0.20 -9.82
N VAL A 34 -2.30 0.08 -8.65
CA VAL A 34 -2.65 0.90 -7.49
C VAL A 34 -1.42 1.70 -7.10
N LEU A 35 -1.56 3.01 -7.08
CA LEU A 35 -0.53 3.90 -6.58
C LEU A 35 -1.01 4.46 -5.24
N ASN A 36 -0.28 4.15 -4.18
CA ASN A 36 -0.47 4.75 -2.88
C ASN A 36 0.42 6.00 -2.78
N TYR A 37 -0.19 7.11 -2.40
CA TYR A 37 0.50 8.34 -2.05
C TYR A 37 0.16 8.64 -0.59
N GLU A 38 1.12 8.36 0.30
CA GLU A 38 0.92 8.40 1.74
C GLU A 38 1.84 9.39 2.45
N GLU A 39 2.68 10.08 1.70
CA GLU A 39 3.57 11.11 2.22
C GLU A 39 2.77 12.25 2.86
N GLY A 40 3.16 12.60 4.09
CA GLY A 40 2.42 13.51 4.95
C GLY A 40 1.48 12.82 5.93
N GLY A 41 1.27 11.50 5.80
CA GLY A 41 0.55 10.67 6.77
C GLY A 41 1.45 10.08 7.87
N GLU A 42 2.77 10.16 7.70
CA GLU A 42 3.75 9.73 8.70
C GLU A 42 3.74 10.64 9.93
N ASN A 43 4.05 10.07 11.09
CA ASN A 43 4.24 10.85 12.31
C ASN A 43 5.45 11.78 12.18
N CYS A 44 5.24 13.06 12.39
CA CYS A 44 6.28 14.07 12.32
C CYS A 44 5.99 15.21 13.29
N VAL A 45 6.99 15.58 14.10
CA VAL A 45 6.84 16.68 15.06
C VAL A 45 6.54 18.02 14.40
N LEU A 46 6.91 18.20 13.13
CA LEU A 46 6.55 19.39 12.35
C LEU A 46 5.05 19.45 12.02
N HIS A 47 4.37 18.31 12.03
CA HIS A 47 2.92 18.21 11.80
C HIS A 47 2.13 18.29 13.12
N GLY A 48 2.81 18.38 14.25
CA GLY A 48 2.20 18.44 15.57
C GLY A 48 2.14 17.10 16.30
N ASP A 49 2.73 16.05 15.75
CA ASP A 49 2.83 14.76 16.41
C ASP A 49 3.85 14.80 17.57
N SER A 50 3.64 13.95 18.55
CA SER A 50 4.52 13.91 19.75
C SER A 50 5.89 13.29 19.46
N HIS A 51 5.99 12.48 18.41
CA HIS A 51 7.20 11.73 18.06
C HIS A 51 7.33 11.59 16.54
N SER A 52 8.54 11.29 16.10
CA SER A 52 8.83 10.92 14.71
C SER A 52 8.27 9.54 14.35
N GLU A 53 8.13 9.27 13.05
CA GLU A 53 7.66 7.98 12.53
C GLU A 53 8.62 6.83 12.85
N ARG A 54 8.06 5.65 13.05
CA ARG A 54 8.79 4.44 13.38
C ARG A 54 8.55 3.31 12.38
N PHE A 55 7.30 3.08 11.96
CA PHE A 55 6.89 1.89 11.23
C PHE A 55 6.89 2.05 9.72
N LEU A 56 6.54 3.22 9.23
CA LEU A 56 6.33 3.47 7.81
C LEU A 56 7.63 3.89 7.12
N SER A 57 8.70 3.11 7.32
CA SER A 57 9.99 3.40 6.69
C SER A 57 10.79 2.14 6.40
N GLU A 58 11.73 2.27 5.47
CA GLU A 58 12.73 1.23 5.13
C GLU A 58 13.94 1.24 6.08
N ILE A 59 13.94 2.08 7.12
CA ILE A 59 15.04 2.18 8.08
C ILE A 59 14.94 1.03 9.06
N VAL A 60 15.89 0.10 9.01
CA VAL A 60 15.96 -1.02 9.93
C VAL A 60 16.24 -0.52 11.34
N GLY A 61 15.36 -0.90 12.28
CA GLY A 61 15.50 -0.52 13.69
C GLY A 61 15.21 0.96 13.97
N ALA A 62 14.43 1.62 13.10
CA ALA A 62 14.00 2.99 13.37
C ALA A 62 13.27 3.10 14.70
N GLU A 63 13.65 4.08 15.51
CA GLU A 63 12.99 4.41 16.77
C GLU A 63 12.29 5.76 16.68
N ALA A 64 11.15 5.86 17.36
CA ALA A 64 10.46 7.13 17.51
C ALA A 64 11.11 7.94 18.61
N PHE A 65 11.32 9.24 18.40
CA PHE A 65 11.82 10.17 19.40
C PHE A 65 11.11 11.53 19.29
N PRO A 66 11.08 12.31 20.37
CA PRO A 66 10.29 13.54 20.44
C PRO A 66 11.01 14.72 19.77
N ASP A 67 11.55 14.50 18.59
CA ASP A 67 12.25 15.50 17.76
C ASP A 67 12.18 15.10 16.30
N ARG A 68 12.70 15.95 15.43
CA ARG A 68 12.78 15.68 13.99
C ARG A 68 13.67 14.49 13.67
N HIS A 69 13.21 13.65 12.78
CA HIS A 69 13.99 12.55 12.22
C HIS A 69 14.39 12.86 10.79
N MET A 70 15.53 13.51 10.59
CA MET A 70 15.94 14.02 9.29
C MET A 70 16.04 12.95 8.21
N SER A 71 16.53 11.76 8.55
CA SER A 71 16.60 10.65 7.60
C SER A 71 15.21 10.18 7.18
N MET A 72 14.27 10.11 8.11
CA MET A 72 12.88 9.74 7.84
C MET A 72 12.21 10.77 6.93
N GLU A 73 12.31 12.04 7.29
CA GLU A 73 11.75 13.14 6.49
C GLU A 73 12.30 13.13 5.06
N SER A 74 13.60 12.87 4.87
CA SER A 74 14.21 12.85 3.54
C SER A 74 13.73 11.69 2.67
N ILE A 75 13.42 10.54 3.25
CA ILE A 75 12.85 9.39 2.54
C ILE A 75 11.49 9.78 1.96
N TYR A 76 10.62 10.36 2.78
CA TYR A 76 9.28 10.76 2.34
C TYR A 76 9.32 11.95 1.36
N GLU A 77 10.25 12.88 1.54
CA GLU A 77 10.37 14.07 0.70
C GLU A 77 10.65 13.73 -0.77
N TYR A 78 11.49 12.74 -1.05
CA TYR A 78 11.79 12.37 -2.43
C TYR A 78 10.55 11.80 -3.15
N GLY A 79 9.78 10.94 -2.50
CA GLY A 79 8.55 10.38 -3.04
C GLY A 79 7.56 11.48 -3.45
N SER A 80 7.33 12.43 -2.58
CA SER A 80 6.40 13.54 -2.82
C SER A 80 6.87 14.50 -3.91
N ARG A 81 8.16 14.79 -3.98
CA ARG A 81 8.70 15.77 -4.94
C ARG A 81 8.95 15.21 -6.34
N ALA A 82 9.42 13.97 -6.44
CA ALA A 82 9.83 13.36 -7.70
C ALA A 82 9.01 12.16 -8.12
N GLY A 83 8.69 11.25 -7.19
CA GLY A 83 8.10 9.95 -7.48
C GLY A 83 6.74 10.04 -8.17
N VAL A 84 5.81 10.80 -7.63
CA VAL A 84 4.46 10.96 -8.17
C VAL A 84 4.47 11.53 -9.60
N GLY A 85 5.37 12.49 -9.87
CA GLY A 85 5.53 13.06 -11.20
C GLY A 85 6.01 12.08 -12.25
N VAL A 86 6.81 11.10 -11.87
CA VAL A 86 7.26 10.01 -12.75
C VAL A 86 6.09 9.08 -13.09
N PHE A 87 5.35 8.62 -12.09
CA PHE A 87 4.19 7.75 -12.30
C PHE A 87 3.10 8.43 -13.11
N SER A 88 2.79 9.67 -12.83
CA SER A 88 1.79 10.45 -13.59
C SER A 88 2.14 10.60 -15.08
N ARG A 89 3.42 10.71 -15.42
CA ARG A 89 3.87 10.74 -16.82
C ARG A 89 3.76 9.38 -17.48
N SER A 90 4.16 8.32 -16.78
CA SER A 90 4.12 6.96 -17.31
C SER A 90 2.69 6.47 -17.56
N SER A 91 1.74 6.81 -16.69
CA SER A 91 0.34 6.40 -16.84
C SER A 91 -0.35 7.00 -18.06
N LYS A 92 0.10 8.15 -18.57
CA LYS A 92 -0.43 8.75 -19.81
C LYS A 92 -0.11 7.94 -21.07
N HIS A 93 0.88 7.06 -21.01
CA HIS A 93 1.26 6.19 -22.13
C HIS A 93 0.62 4.80 -22.07
N VAL A 94 -0.02 4.45 -20.97
CA VAL A 94 -0.78 3.20 -20.83
C VAL A 94 -2.23 3.49 -21.17
N ALA A 95 -2.56 3.40 -22.45
CA ALA A 95 -3.96 3.40 -22.87
C ALA A 95 -4.57 2.05 -22.45
N CYS A 96 -5.28 2.01 -21.34
CA CYS A 96 -6.18 0.91 -21.04
C CYS A 96 -7.35 0.94 -22.04
N ARG A 97 -7.40 -0.04 -22.93
CA ARG A 97 -8.57 -0.32 -23.77
C ARG A 97 -9.45 -1.37 -23.09
#